data_03bc22e9f71995d004fa18d2fdd96a68
#
_entry.id   03bc22e9f71995d004fa18d2fdd96a68
#
_cell.length_a   1.000
_cell.length_b   1.000
_cell.length_c   1.000
_cell.angle_alpha   90.00
_cell.angle_beta   90.00
_cell.angle_gamma   90.00
#
_symmetry.space_group_name_H-M   'P 1'
#
loop_
_entity.id
_entity.type
_entity.pdbx_description
1 polymer ?
#
loop_
_entity_poly.entity_id
_entity_poly.type
_entity_poly.pdbx_seq_one_letter_code
_entity_poly.pdbx_strand_id
1 'polypeptide(L)'
;MITRTLRALLVLVACAACSSSGIAPEEELTQESRTLVRYVGNELQALVSFRWADGHLGDEWLVLAVWLSGGRTATTTIDRDGIRVRGPDGTRYPLPSQQAFRAALPETQLALRNIDFSTPPSYGFDGIRAPCGRWFLAAPWEGFAYDTVSVTPFRFCSGPLAFLVPGGVQPGQWVLEIDLEESRVRIPFVLGEGDK
;
A
#
# COMPACT_ATOMS: atom_id res chain seq x y z
N MET A 1 13.59 64.53 -53.96
CA MET A 1 13.90 64.20 -52.55
C MET A 1 13.04 63.04 -52.13
N ILE A 2 13.63 61.88 -52.14
CA ILE A 2 12.90 60.59 -51.86
C ILE A 2 13.56 59.99 -50.64
N THR A 3 12.89 60.00 -49.50
CA THR A 3 13.32 59.38 -48.26
C THR A 3 12.83 57.89 -48.21
N ARG A 4 13.77 56.97 -48.33
CA ARG A 4 13.52 55.57 -48.19
C ARG A 4 13.61 55.23 -46.71
N THR A 5 12.50 54.86 -46.11
CA THR A 5 12.42 54.25 -44.79
C THR A 5 12.69 52.76 -44.87
N LEU A 6 13.79 52.33 -44.28
CA LEU A 6 14.19 50.91 -44.14
C LEU A 6 13.45 50.34 -42.95
N ARG A 7 12.49 49.40 -43.19
CA ARG A 7 11.82 48.63 -42.13
C ARG A 7 12.68 47.42 -41.84
N ALA A 8 13.29 47.39 -40.66
CA ALA A 8 13.95 46.22 -40.10
C ALA A 8 12.90 45.23 -39.60
N LEU A 9 12.83 44.05 -40.22
CA LEU A 9 11.97 42.96 -39.83
C LEU A 9 12.71 42.13 -38.76
N LEU A 10 12.31 42.25 -37.51
CA LEU A 10 12.83 41.47 -36.40
C LEU A 10 12.12 40.12 -36.40
N VAL A 11 12.81 39.06 -36.85
CA VAL A 11 12.31 37.68 -36.78
C VAL A 11 12.59 37.15 -35.37
N LEU A 12 11.57 37.08 -34.53
CA LEU A 12 11.62 36.39 -33.25
C LEU A 12 11.54 34.89 -33.50
N VAL A 13 12.67 34.19 -33.40
CA VAL A 13 12.72 32.73 -33.35
C VAL A 13 12.28 32.31 -31.95
N ALA A 14 11.03 31.88 -31.81
CA ALA A 14 10.54 31.25 -30.60
C ALA A 14 11.08 29.80 -30.56
N CYS A 15 12.14 29.59 -29.79
CA CYS A 15 12.57 28.26 -29.43
C CYS A 15 11.50 27.64 -28.52
N ALA A 16 10.60 26.82 -29.10
CA ALA A 16 9.74 25.94 -28.36
C ALA A 16 10.64 24.89 -27.68
N ALA A 17 10.98 25.12 -26.40
CA ALA A 17 11.54 24.11 -25.54
C ALA A 17 10.47 23.01 -25.39
N CYS A 18 10.63 21.89 -26.12
CA CYS A 18 9.92 20.67 -25.84
C CYS A 18 10.40 20.20 -24.47
N SER A 19 9.72 20.62 -23.41
CA SER A 19 9.76 19.93 -22.14
C SER A 19 9.15 18.56 -22.39
N SER A 20 9.98 17.54 -22.58
CA SER A 20 9.56 16.16 -22.43
C SER A 20 9.13 16.00 -20.98
N SER A 21 7.85 16.19 -20.71
CA SER A 21 7.20 15.73 -19.49
C SER A 21 7.40 14.23 -19.49
N GLY A 22 8.43 13.77 -18.78
CA GLY A 22 8.52 12.37 -18.40
C GLY A 22 7.23 12.06 -17.66
N ILE A 23 6.33 11.33 -18.32
CA ILE A 23 5.12 10.82 -17.69
C ILE A 23 5.64 9.94 -16.56
N ALA A 24 5.53 10.41 -15.33
CA ALA A 24 5.72 9.54 -14.17
C ALA A 24 4.78 8.35 -14.39
N PRO A 25 5.26 7.11 -14.30
CA PRO A 25 4.40 5.96 -14.51
C PRO A 25 3.24 6.07 -13.53
N GLU A 26 2.05 6.03 -14.09
CA GLU A 26 0.79 6.22 -13.39
C GLU A 26 0.63 5.15 -12.32
N GLU A 27 0.38 5.57 -11.09
CA GLU A 27 0.01 4.67 -10.01
C GLU A 27 -1.31 3.99 -10.38
N GLU A 28 -1.30 2.67 -10.46
CA GLU A 28 -2.48 1.89 -10.82
C GLU A 28 -3.08 1.26 -9.57
N LEU A 29 -4.34 1.56 -9.32
CA LEU A 29 -5.15 0.94 -8.28
C LEU A 29 -6.27 0.14 -8.93
N THR A 30 -6.30 -1.17 -8.68
CA THR A 30 -7.29 -2.08 -9.28
C THR A 30 -8.03 -2.84 -8.19
N GLN A 31 -9.37 -2.83 -8.23
CA GLN A 31 -10.19 -3.70 -7.41
C GLN A 31 -10.25 -5.09 -8.06
N GLU A 32 -9.49 -6.05 -7.53
CA GLU A 32 -9.39 -7.40 -8.09
C GLU A 32 -10.59 -8.29 -7.70
N SER A 33 -11.14 -8.06 -6.53
CA SER A 33 -12.39 -8.67 -6.08
C SER A 33 -13.06 -7.78 -5.04
N ARG A 34 -14.23 -8.15 -4.55
CA ARG A 34 -14.96 -7.41 -3.52
C ARG A 34 -14.09 -7.05 -2.30
N THR A 35 -13.16 -7.92 -1.91
CA THR A 35 -12.34 -7.77 -0.70
C THR A 35 -10.84 -7.78 -0.96
N LEU A 36 -10.41 -7.52 -2.20
CA LEU A 36 -9.02 -7.52 -2.59
C LEU A 36 -8.72 -6.35 -3.52
N VAL A 37 -7.74 -5.54 -3.15
CA VAL A 37 -7.24 -4.41 -3.94
C VAL A 37 -5.78 -4.64 -4.29
N ARG A 38 -5.42 -4.34 -5.54
CA ARG A 38 -4.04 -4.31 -6.03
C ARG A 38 -3.61 -2.87 -6.27
N TYR A 39 -2.42 -2.55 -5.81
CA TYR A 39 -1.72 -1.31 -6.09
C TYR A 39 -0.42 -1.60 -6.84
N VAL A 40 -0.15 -0.88 -7.90
CA VAL A 40 1.10 -0.95 -8.67
C VAL A 40 1.66 0.46 -8.80
N GLY A 41 2.79 0.70 -8.16
CA GLY A 41 3.52 1.96 -8.21
C GLY A 41 4.98 1.77 -8.59
N ASN A 42 5.72 2.86 -8.63
CA ASN A 42 7.15 2.85 -9.00
C ASN A 42 8.02 2.17 -7.97
N GLU A 43 7.79 2.44 -6.69
CA GLU A 43 8.60 1.96 -5.58
C GLU A 43 8.01 0.71 -4.94
N LEU A 44 6.68 0.51 -5.03
CA LEU A 44 5.98 -0.55 -4.32
C LEU A 44 4.87 -1.13 -5.21
N GLN A 45 4.70 -2.44 -5.12
CA GLN A 45 3.48 -3.15 -5.51
C GLN A 45 2.89 -3.78 -4.25
N ALA A 46 1.57 -3.73 -4.13
CA ALA A 46 0.87 -4.28 -2.98
C ALA A 46 -0.41 -4.98 -3.40
N LEU A 47 -0.72 -6.07 -2.70
CA LEU A 47 -2.05 -6.67 -2.64
C LEU A 47 -2.55 -6.56 -1.22
N VAL A 48 -3.78 -6.11 -1.06
CA VAL A 48 -4.41 -5.93 0.24
C VAL A 48 -5.74 -6.66 0.25
N SER A 49 -5.83 -7.73 1.01
CA SER A 49 -7.09 -8.41 1.29
C SER A 49 -7.64 -7.95 2.64
N PHE A 50 -8.85 -7.44 2.60
CA PHE A 50 -9.61 -7.00 3.78
C PHE A 50 -10.82 -7.90 4.08
N ARG A 51 -10.82 -9.12 3.53
CA ARG A 51 -11.92 -10.08 3.68
C ARG A 51 -12.26 -10.37 5.13
N TRP A 52 -11.24 -10.51 5.99
CA TRP A 52 -11.48 -10.72 7.41
C TRP A 52 -12.17 -9.52 8.05
N ALA A 53 -11.61 -8.33 7.86
CA ALA A 53 -12.15 -7.09 8.43
C ALA A 53 -13.58 -6.80 7.96
N ASP A 54 -13.90 -7.08 6.68
CA ASP A 54 -15.23 -6.90 6.11
C ASP A 54 -16.29 -7.81 6.77
N GLY A 55 -15.88 -9.02 7.16
CA GLY A 55 -16.75 -9.97 7.87
C GLY A 55 -16.84 -9.78 9.39
N HIS A 56 -16.03 -8.87 9.97
CA HIS A 56 -15.87 -8.72 11.41
C HIS A 56 -15.95 -7.24 11.84
N LEU A 57 -16.96 -6.55 11.32
CA LEU A 57 -17.27 -5.17 11.74
C LEU A 57 -17.63 -5.14 13.23
N GLY A 58 -17.16 -4.10 13.91
CA GLY A 58 -17.34 -3.94 15.35
C GLY A 58 -16.21 -4.53 16.21
N ASP A 59 -15.37 -5.42 15.65
CA ASP A 59 -14.18 -5.90 16.35
C ASP A 59 -13.20 -4.74 16.58
N GLU A 60 -12.47 -4.75 17.70
CA GLU A 60 -11.45 -3.72 17.97
C GLU A 60 -10.17 -3.89 17.16
N TRP A 61 -10.01 -5.01 16.45
CA TRP A 61 -8.83 -5.27 15.63
C TRP A 61 -9.19 -5.36 14.14
N LEU A 62 -8.72 -4.38 13.39
CA LEU A 62 -8.75 -4.44 11.93
C LEU A 62 -7.55 -5.26 11.44
N VAL A 63 -7.80 -6.42 10.85
CA VAL A 63 -6.74 -7.32 10.35
C VAL A 63 -6.83 -7.42 8.83
N LEU A 64 -5.71 -7.10 8.17
CA LEU A 64 -5.53 -7.18 6.73
C LEU A 64 -4.52 -8.28 6.40
N ALA A 65 -4.73 -9.00 5.29
CA ALA A 65 -3.70 -9.80 4.66
C ALA A 65 -3.00 -8.95 3.59
N VAL A 66 -1.69 -8.84 3.67
CA VAL A 66 -0.94 -7.96 2.77
C VAL A 66 0.24 -8.69 2.17
N TRP A 67 0.42 -8.50 0.87
CA TRP A 67 1.61 -8.94 0.11
C TRP A 67 2.24 -7.70 -0.49
N LEU A 68 3.54 -7.53 -0.30
CA LEU A 68 4.32 -6.40 -0.78
C LEU A 68 5.49 -6.90 -1.61
N SER A 69 5.77 -6.23 -2.73
CA SER A 69 6.99 -6.39 -3.49
C SER A 69 7.55 -5.04 -3.89
N GLY A 70 8.81 -4.97 -4.25
CA GLY A 70 9.38 -3.76 -4.83
C GLY A 70 8.65 -3.37 -6.11
N GLY A 71 8.70 -2.10 -6.44
CA GLY A 71 8.21 -1.59 -7.70
C GLY A 71 8.95 -2.18 -8.90
N ARG A 72 8.71 -1.66 -10.10
CA ARG A 72 9.23 -2.25 -11.35
C ARG A 72 10.76 -2.39 -11.38
N THR A 73 11.50 -1.52 -10.76
CA THR A 73 12.97 -1.49 -10.82
C THR A 73 13.65 -1.25 -9.48
N ALA A 74 12.91 -0.95 -8.44
CA ALA A 74 13.46 -0.49 -7.17
C ALA A 74 13.37 -1.55 -6.06
N THR A 75 14.43 -1.62 -5.26
CA THR A 75 14.36 -2.20 -3.92
C THR A 75 13.89 -1.11 -2.98
N THR A 76 12.83 -1.38 -2.25
CA THR A 76 12.22 -0.41 -1.34
C THR A 76 12.29 -0.93 0.08
N THR A 77 12.66 -0.06 1.00
CA THR A 77 12.67 -0.35 2.43
C THR A 77 11.44 0.30 3.07
N ILE A 78 10.75 -0.48 3.88
CA ILE A 78 9.51 -0.06 4.55
C ILE A 78 9.76 -0.20 6.04
N ASP A 79 9.54 0.89 6.77
CA ASP A 79 9.60 0.91 8.22
C ASP A 79 8.22 0.67 8.82
N ARG A 80 8.14 -0.10 9.91
CA ARG A 80 6.88 -0.39 10.60
C ARG A 80 6.14 0.89 11.01
N ASP A 81 6.88 1.89 11.50
CA ASP A 81 6.31 3.15 11.98
C ASP A 81 5.72 4.01 10.85
N GLY A 82 6.09 3.71 9.60
CA GLY A 82 5.51 4.30 8.38
C GLY A 82 4.17 3.71 7.98
N ILE A 83 3.72 2.61 8.62
CA ILE A 83 2.49 1.90 8.26
C ILE A 83 1.35 2.28 9.19
N ARG A 84 0.21 2.68 8.63
CA ARG A 84 -1.00 3.00 9.37
C ARG A 84 -2.25 2.80 8.52
N VAL A 85 -3.40 2.68 9.13
CA VAL A 85 -4.68 2.80 8.46
C VAL A 85 -5.38 4.08 8.88
N ARG A 86 -6.15 4.66 7.97
CA ARG A 86 -7.02 5.79 8.24
C ARG A 86 -8.47 5.33 8.10
N GLY A 87 -9.25 5.54 9.15
CA GLY A 87 -10.67 5.18 9.22
C GLY A 87 -11.58 6.16 8.47
N PRO A 88 -12.88 5.83 8.39
CA PRO A 88 -13.89 6.66 7.73
C PRO A 88 -14.04 8.05 8.34
N ASP A 89 -13.77 8.19 9.64
CA ASP A 89 -13.78 9.44 10.40
C ASP A 89 -12.50 10.28 10.23
N GLY A 90 -11.53 9.77 9.47
CA GLY A 90 -10.22 10.39 9.27
C GLY A 90 -9.18 10.08 10.34
N THR A 91 -9.54 9.35 11.41
CA THR A 91 -8.60 8.94 12.47
C THR A 91 -7.56 7.97 11.91
N ARG A 92 -6.30 8.15 12.33
CA ARG A 92 -5.18 7.30 11.94
C ARG A 92 -4.81 6.34 13.06
N TYR A 93 -4.69 5.07 12.71
CA TYR A 93 -4.30 4.00 13.61
C TYR A 93 -2.96 3.43 13.14
N PRO A 94 -1.87 3.64 13.89
CA PRO A 94 -0.54 3.13 13.52
C PRO A 94 -0.48 1.61 13.68
N LEU A 95 0.44 0.98 12.93
CA LEU A 95 0.78 -0.41 13.17
C LEU A 95 1.39 -0.56 14.56
N PRO A 96 0.88 -1.45 15.42
CA PRO A 96 1.35 -1.58 16.80
C PRO A 96 2.78 -2.12 16.87
N SER A 97 3.44 -1.91 18.00
CA SER A 97 4.68 -2.60 18.29
C SER A 97 4.46 -4.12 18.37
N GLN A 98 5.50 -4.90 18.13
CA GLN A 98 5.42 -6.37 18.28
C GLN A 98 5.01 -6.79 19.71
N GLN A 99 5.40 -6.02 20.72
CA GLN A 99 5.00 -6.28 22.11
C GLN A 99 3.49 -6.08 22.30
N ALA A 100 2.94 -4.97 21.80
CA ALA A 100 1.50 -4.69 21.87
C ALA A 100 0.69 -5.72 21.09
N PHE A 101 1.14 -6.10 19.89
CA PHE A 101 0.51 -7.14 19.09
C PHE A 101 0.50 -8.50 19.81
N ARG A 102 1.62 -8.89 20.46
CA ARG A 102 1.67 -10.14 21.23
C ARG A 102 0.74 -10.13 22.44
N ALA A 103 0.56 -9.01 23.08
CA ALA A 103 -0.39 -8.86 24.17
C ALA A 103 -1.85 -9.04 23.71
N ALA A 104 -2.15 -8.71 22.46
CA ALA A 104 -3.46 -8.82 21.83
C ALA A 104 -3.69 -10.14 21.08
N LEU A 105 -2.80 -11.11 21.20
CA LEU A 105 -2.96 -12.42 20.53
C LEU A 105 -4.28 -13.12 20.83
N PRO A 106 -4.84 -13.09 22.05
CA PRO A 106 -6.13 -13.71 22.31
C PRO A 106 -7.24 -13.18 21.40
N GLU A 107 -7.24 -11.88 21.11
CA GLU A 107 -8.25 -11.20 20.28
C GLU A 107 -7.98 -11.38 18.78
N THR A 108 -6.72 -11.46 18.37
CA THR A 108 -6.32 -11.54 16.94
C THR A 108 -6.08 -12.97 16.45
N GLN A 109 -5.94 -13.96 17.33
CA GLN A 109 -5.55 -15.32 16.99
C GLN A 109 -6.49 -15.99 15.99
N LEU A 110 -7.80 -15.76 16.09
CA LEU A 110 -8.77 -16.33 15.17
C LEU A 110 -8.56 -15.77 13.76
N ALA A 111 -8.35 -14.47 13.62
CA ALA A 111 -8.02 -13.82 12.36
C ALA A 111 -6.75 -14.43 11.75
N LEU A 112 -5.67 -14.50 12.53
CA LEU A 112 -4.37 -15.00 12.07
C LEU A 112 -4.40 -16.45 11.60
N ARG A 113 -5.26 -17.30 12.20
CA ARG A 113 -5.41 -18.70 11.78
C ARG A 113 -6.26 -18.88 10.53
N ASN A 114 -7.15 -17.96 10.23
CA ASN A 114 -8.08 -18.05 9.10
C ASN A 114 -7.62 -17.28 7.86
N ILE A 115 -6.57 -16.49 7.98
CA ILE A 115 -6.01 -15.73 6.86
C ILE A 115 -4.78 -16.46 6.33
N ASP A 116 -4.82 -16.87 5.04
CA ASP A 116 -3.65 -17.42 4.36
C ASP A 116 -2.79 -16.29 3.80
N PHE A 117 -1.57 -16.20 4.26
CA PHE A 117 -0.56 -15.24 3.78
C PHE A 117 0.51 -15.90 2.93
N SER A 118 0.52 -17.23 2.84
CA SER A 118 1.63 -17.99 2.25
C SER A 118 1.70 -17.86 0.74
N THR A 119 0.55 -17.73 0.11
CA THR A 119 0.45 -17.67 -1.36
C THR A 119 -0.29 -16.42 -1.78
N PRO A 120 0.34 -15.51 -2.56
CA PRO A 120 -0.40 -14.42 -3.15
C PRO A 120 -1.44 -14.96 -4.13
N PRO A 121 -2.59 -14.31 -4.28
CA PRO A 121 -3.54 -14.63 -5.33
C PRO A 121 -2.87 -14.68 -6.71
N SER A 122 -3.32 -15.58 -7.59
CA SER A 122 -2.67 -15.90 -8.87
C SER A 122 -2.47 -14.72 -9.84
N TYR A 123 -3.25 -13.66 -9.66
CA TYR A 123 -3.15 -12.39 -10.40
C TYR A 123 -2.33 -11.31 -9.67
N GLY A 124 -1.65 -11.69 -8.59
CA GLY A 124 -1.04 -10.70 -7.69
C GLY A 124 0.24 -10.08 -8.18
N PHE A 125 1.21 -10.90 -8.49
CA PHE A 125 2.55 -10.43 -8.83
C PHE A 125 3.10 -11.21 -10.02
N ASP A 126 2.98 -10.64 -11.20
CA ASP A 126 3.50 -11.26 -12.42
C ASP A 126 5.03 -11.51 -12.31
N GLY A 127 5.41 -12.78 -12.39
CA GLY A 127 6.82 -13.19 -12.37
C GLY A 127 7.50 -13.24 -11.00
N ILE A 128 6.86 -12.79 -9.91
CA ILE A 128 7.43 -12.81 -8.56
C ILE A 128 7.09 -14.14 -7.90
N ARG A 129 8.09 -14.95 -7.55
CA ARG A 129 7.89 -16.32 -7.09
C ARG A 129 8.49 -16.64 -5.73
N ALA A 130 9.40 -15.81 -5.23
CA ALA A 130 10.12 -16.11 -4.00
C ALA A 130 9.54 -15.32 -2.81
N PRO A 131 9.02 -15.98 -1.77
CA PRO A 131 8.64 -15.30 -0.53
C PRO A 131 9.88 -14.79 0.20
N CYS A 132 9.74 -13.68 0.93
CA CYS A 132 10.72 -13.26 1.91
C CYS A 132 10.27 -13.71 3.31
N GLY A 133 11.12 -14.25 4.12
CA GLY A 133 10.77 -14.70 5.47
C GLY A 133 10.74 -13.59 6.52
N ARG A 134 10.42 -12.34 6.15
CA ARG A 134 10.47 -11.18 7.04
C ARG A 134 9.15 -10.43 7.01
N TRP A 135 8.63 -10.09 8.20
CA TRP A 135 7.40 -9.33 8.33
C TRP A 135 7.39 -8.48 9.61
N PHE A 136 6.53 -7.48 9.66
CA PHE A 136 6.45 -6.50 10.74
C PHE A 136 5.87 -7.06 12.04
N LEU A 137 4.92 -8.00 11.92
CA LEU A 137 4.24 -8.65 13.03
C LEU A 137 4.40 -10.16 12.88
N ALA A 138 4.70 -10.83 13.97
CA ALA A 138 4.85 -12.29 13.98
C ALA A 138 4.11 -12.89 15.16
N ALA A 139 3.26 -13.88 14.88
CA ALA A 139 2.71 -14.74 15.92
C ALA A 139 3.84 -15.57 16.56
N PRO A 140 3.70 -16.05 17.79
CA PRO A 140 4.76 -16.79 18.49
C PRO A 140 5.28 -18.03 17.77
N TRP A 141 4.47 -18.59 16.87
CA TRP A 141 4.80 -19.77 16.06
C TRP A 141 5.34 -19.43 14.66
N GLU A 142 5.43 -18.14 14.28
CA GLU A 142 5.82 -17.68 12.93
C GLU A 142 7.25 -17.09 12.86
N GLY A 143 7.98 -17.09 13.97
CA GLY A 143 9.36 -16.59 14.01
C GLY A 143 9.50 -15.17 14.56
N PHE A 144 10.27 -14.32 13.88
CA PHE A 144 10.63 -13.00 14.36
C PHE A 144 9.91 -11.89 13.59
N ALA A 145 9.46 -10.85 14.33
CA ALA A 145 9.03 -9.60 13.74
C ALA A 145 10.23 -8.68 13.45
N TYR A 146 10.09 -7.87 12.43
CA TYR A 146 11.10 -6.92 11.98
C TYR A 146 10.54 -5.50 12.02
N ASP A 147 11.36 -4.55 12.43
CA ASP A 147 10.99 -3.12 12.39
C ASP A 147 11.06 -2.59 10.95
N THR A 148 11.90 -3.20 10.14
CA THR A 148 12.15 -2.79 8.76
C THR A 148 12.11 -4.01 7.84
N VAL A 149 11.41 -3.89 6.72
CA VAL A 149 11.31 -4.92 5.68
C VAL A 149 11.73 -4.34 4.34
N SER A 150 12.72 -4.97 3.68
CA SER A 150 13.12 -4.60 2.32
C SER A 150 12.45 -5.51 1.31
N VAL A 151 11.74 -4.93 0.36
CA VAL A 151 11.08 -5.62 -0.74
C VAL A 151 11.80 -5.34 -2.07
N THR A 152 11.82 -6.33 -2.95
CA THR A 152 12.47 -6.24 -4.26
C THR A 152 11.51 -6.63 -5.37
N PRO A 153 11.78 -6.29 -6.63
CA PRO A 153 10.91 -6.70 -7.76
C PRO A 153 10.82 -8.23 -7.96
N PHE A 154 11.70 -9.01 -7.32
CA PHE A 154 11.80 -10.46 -7.52
C PHE A 154 11.30 -11.28 -6.34
N ARG A 155 10.95 -10.62 -5.24
CA ARG A 155 10.50 -11.28 -4.01
C ARG A 155 9.31 -10.52 -3.42
N PHE A 156 8.32 -11.26 -2.98
CA PHE A 156 7.24 -10.69 -2.18
C PHE A 156 7.43 -10.98 -0.70
N CYS A 157 7.07 -10.05 0.14
CA CYS A 157 6.94 -10.24 1.58
C CYS A 157 5.46 -10.20 1.93
N SER A 158 5.00 -11.07 2.80
CA SER A 158 3.60 -11.16 3.14
C SER A 158 3.37 -11.42 4.62
N GLY A 159 2.22 -11.03 5.10
CA GLY A 159 1.80 -11.27 6.46
C GLY A 159 0.59 -10.44 6.88
N PRO A 160 0.20 -10.56 8.15
CA PRO A 160 -0.86 -9.76 8.72
C PRO A 160 -0.40 -8.32 8.98
N LEU A 161 -1.28 -7.36 8.72
CA LEU A 161 -1.24 -6.05 9.35
C LEU A 161 -2.46 -5.96 10.24
N ALA A 162 -2.25 -5.78 11.55
CA ALA A 162 -3.30 -5.73 12.55
C ALA A 162 -3.24 -4.37 13.27
N PHE A 163 -4.35 -3.65 13.26
CA PHE A 163 -4.45 -2.29 13.81
C PHE A 163 -5.50 -2.27 14.92
N LEU A 164 -5.15 -1.71 16.08
CA LEU A 164 -6.11 -1.49 17.16
C LEU A 164 -6.98 -0.27 16.81
N VAL A 165 -8.29 -0.49 16.75
CA VAL A 165 -9.33 0.51 16.46
C VAL A 165 -10.24 0.63 17.67
N PRO A 166 -9.95 1.52 18.63
CA PRO A 166 -10.79 1.70 19.81
C PRO A 166 -12.22 2.08 19.41
N GLY A 167 -13.21 1.34 19.93
CA GLY A 167 -14.61 1.51 19.55
C GLY A 167 -15.07 0.66 18.36
N GLY A 168 -14.18 -0.17 17.81
CA GLY A 168 -14.48 -1.17 16.79
C GLY A 168 -14.37 -0.67 15.35
N VAL A 169 -14.12 -1.60 14.46
CA VAL A 169 -14.00 -1.38 13.00
C VAL A 169 -15.37 -0.97 12.45
N GLN A 170 -15.46 0.23 11.91
CA GLN A 170 -16.68 0.81 11.36
C GLN A 170 -16.82 0.52 9.86
N PRO A 171 -18.05 0.39 9.32
CA PRO A 171 -18.27 0.37 7.87
C PRO A 171 -17.88 1.70 7.24
N GLY A 172 -17.49 1.67 5.97
CA GLY A 172 -17.12 2.86 5.19
C GLY A 172 -15.75 2.75 4.55
N GLN A 173 -15.25 3.87 4.06
CA GLN A 173 -13.97 3.95 3.35
C GLN A 173 -12.80 4.01 4.32
N TRP A 174 -11.91 3.05 4.19
CA TRP A 174 -10.63 2.98 4.87
C TRP A 174 -9.48 3.19 3.89
N VAL A 175 -8.31 3.58 4.39
CA VAL A 175 -7.11 3.75 3.56
C VAL A 175 -5.92 3.15 4.30
N LEU A 176 -5.25 2.16 3.71
CA LEU A 176 -3.92 1.75 4.15
C LEU A 176 -2.91 2.77 3.62
N GLU A 177 -2.15 3.38 4.52
CA GLU A 177 -1.08 4.34 4.20
C GLU A 177 0.26 3.70 4.54
N ILE A 178 1.22 3.76 3.60
CA ILE A 178 2.59 3.28 3.76
C ILE A 178 3.53 4.40 3.36
N ASP A 179 4.29 4.93 4.31
CA ASP A 179 5.34 5.90 4.02
C ASP A 179 6.57 5.17 3.48
N LEU A 180 7.08 5.63 2.35
CA LEU A 180 8.31 5.20 1.74
C LEU A 180 9.34 6.34 1.83
N GLU A 181 10.56 6.11 1.40
CA GLU A 181 11.64 7.10 1.49
C GLU A 181 11.31 8.36 0.66
N GLU A 182 10.79 8.19 -0.56
CA GLU A 182 10.52 9.30 -1.48
C GLU A 182 9.04 9.60 -1.66
N SER A 183 8.16 8.67 -1.27
CA SER A 183 6.72 8.78 -1.54
C SER A 183 5.85 8.26 -0.40
N ARG A 184 4.55 8.38 -0.57
CA ARG A 184 3.54 7.78 0.29
C ARG A 184 2.52 7.05 -0.54
N VAL A 185 2.41 5.75 -0.31
CA VAL A 185 1.39 4.90 -0.92
C VAL A 185 0.08 4.99 -0.14
N ARG A 186 -1.04 5.09 -0.84
CA ARG A 186 -2.40 5.11 -0.28
C ARG A 186 -3.25 4.10 -1.01
N ILE A 187 -3.76 3.12 -0.29
CA ILE A 187 -4.58 2.04 -0.83
C ILE A 187 -5.96 2.12 -0.18
N PRO A 188 -6.95 2.73 -0.84
CA PRO A 188 -8.32 2.79 -0.34
C PRO A 188 -9.01 1.43 -0.49
N PHE A 189 -9.89 1.12 0.47
CA PHE A 189 -10.80 -0.02 0.45
C PHE A 189 -12.07 0.31 1.23
N VAL A 190 -13.14 -0.43 0.98
CA VAL A 190 -14.44 -0.18 1.62
C VAL A 190 -14.87 -1.40 2.41
N LEU A 191 -15.27 -1.19 3.66
CA LEU A 191 -15.83 -2.22 4.53
C LEU A 191 -17.34 -2.04 4.68
N GLY A 192 -18.07 -3.16 4.77
CA GLY A 192 -19.49 -3.14 5.02
C GLY A 192 -20.35 -2.82 3.80
N GLU A 193 -19.84 -2.86 2.59
CA GLU A 193 -20.66 -2.90 1.38
C GLU A 193 -21.30 -4.29 1.27
N GLY A 194 -22.41 -4.47 2.00
CA GLY A 194 -23.21 -5.68 1.91
C GLY A 194 -23.77 -5.88 0.51
N ASP A 195 -23.98 -7.14 0.11
CA ASP A 195 -24.77 -7.47 -1.07
C ASP A 195 -26.13 -6.78 -0.95
N LYS A 196 -26.38 -5.77 -1.80
CA LYS A 196 -27.72 -5.27 -2.08
C LYS A 196 -28.33 -6.07 -3.19
#